data_861fd1497692a2168756498f87328764
#
_entry.id   861fd1497692a2168756498f87328764
#
_cell.length_a   1.000
_cell.length_b   1.000
_cell.length_c   1.000
_cell.angle_alpha   90.00
_cell.angle_beta   90.00
_cell.angle_gamma   90.00
#
_symmetry.space_group_name_H-M   'P 1'
#
loop_
_entity.id
_entity.type
_entity.pdbx_description
1 polymer ?
#
loop_
_entity_poly.entity_id
_entity_poly.type
_entity_poly.pdbx_seq_one_letter_code
_entity_poly.pdbx_strand_id
1 'polypeptide(L)'
;IKKNPSDLPLASGRLITDLNYRHWDEYVETIPHPFLADVTAEGITEGTDILADEPYECPMKPFGGVEQLAWSPDSKSIAYTCRKKSGVEYATSTDSDIYLYELATKQTKNLCKPAGYVAPKNDTSKSKKFQAVNSAENLKNNPGYDINPKFSPDGKRIAWQSMAHDGYESDRNRLCVYDFATGTKQYVTEKFDSNVDDFCWMADSKTITFIGVWHGCVNMYRTDLTGKVEQITNDCADFVSVSLANSGNKLLAIRQSMSAPNDIFVVTPEKKAEKSKVQQLTSENKEILSQLSLGKVTERWVKTTDGKDMLVWVVLPSDFDENKKYPALLFCE
;
A
#
# COMPACT_ATOMS: atom_id res chain seq x y z
N ILE A 1 -8.73 -4.05 -26.65
CA ILE A 1 -10.07 -4.29 -27.23
C ILE A 1 -10.06 -3.73 -28.65
N LYS A 2 -10.29 -4.58 -29.65
CA LYS A 2 -10.46 -4.08 -31.02
C LYS A 2 -11.83 -3.41 -31.13
N LYS A 3 -11.85 -2.14 -31.55
CA LYS A 3 -13.09 -1.48 -31.98
C LYS A 3 -13.62 -2.15 -33.23
N ASN A 4 -14.90 -1.96 -33.49
CA ASN A 4 -15.54 -2.47 -34.70
C ASN A 4 -14.83 -2.01 -35.98
N PRO A 5 -14.89 -2.79 -37.05
CA PRO A 5 -14.40 -2.34 -38.34
C PRO A 5 -15.01 -0.98 -38.76
N SER A 6 -14.24 -0.20 -39.50
CA SER A 6 -14.64 1.15 -39.90
C SER A 6 -15.91 1.18 -40.80
N ASP A 7 -16.26 0.06 -41.42
CA ASP A 7 -17.47 -0.14 -42.22
C ASP A 7 -18.72 -0.43 -41.37
N LEU A 8 -18.56 -0.62 -40.06
CA LEU A 8 -19.68 -0.84 -39.13
C LEU A 8 -19.70 0.21 -38.01
N PRO A 9 -19.77 1.51 -38.31
CA PRO A 9 -19.55 2.58 -37.32
C PRO A 9 -20.65 2.66 -36.25
N LEU A 10 -21.83 2.10 -36.50
CA LEU A 10 -22.94 2.09 -35.54
C LEU A 10 -23.02 0.80 -34.71
N ALA A 11 -22.14 -0.16 -34.94
CA ALA A 11 -22.12 -1.37 -34.15
C ALA A 11 -21.50 -1.11 -32.75
N SER A 12 -22.18 -1.57 -31.72
CA SER A 12 -21.74 -1.44 -30.30
C SER A 12 -21.00 -2.67 -29.76
N GLY A 13 -20.85 -3.72 -30.60
CA GLY A 13 -20.11 -4.94 -30.19
C GLY A 13 -18.65 -4.68 -29.94
N ARG A 14 -18.07 -5.43 -28.98
CA ARG A 14 -16.64 -5.37 -28.65
C ARG A 14 -16.03 -6.76 -28.87
N LEU A 15 -14.92 -6.82 -29.60
CA LEU A 15 -14.15 -8.06 -29.76
C LEU A 15 -13.11 -8.14 -28.63
N ILE A 16 -13.32 -9.07 -27.71
CA ILE A 16 -12.44 -9.31 -26.58
C ILE A 16 -11.49 -10.44 -26.94
N THR A 17 -10.18 -10.17 -26.89
CA THR A 17 -9.11 -11.12 -27.20
C THR A 17 -8.17 -11.37 -26.04
N ASP A 18 -8.37 -10.69 -24.89
CA ASP A 18 -7.56 -10.81 -23.69
C ASP A 18 -8.46 -10.95 -22.46
N LEU A 19 -7.98 -11.67 -21.44
CA LEU A 19 -8.69 -11.83 -20.17
C LEU A 19 -8.78 -10.50 -19.40
N ASN A 20 -7.75 -9.67 -19.48
CA ASN A 20 -7.72 -8.35 -18.87
C ASN A 20 -8.34 -7.25 -19.74
N TYR A 21 -9.56 -7.45 -20.18
CA TYR A 21 -10.30 -6.48 -20.96
C TYR A 21 -11.05 -5.44 -20.11
N ARG A 22 -11.13 -5.66 -18.80
CA ARG A 22 -11.80 -4.77 -17.85
C ARG A 22 -11.02 -4.73 -16.52
N HIS A 23 -11.04 -3.57 -15.89
CA HIS A 23 -10.78 -3.39 -14.48
C HIS A 23 -12.10 -3.01 -13.81
N TRP A 24 -12.75 -3.95 -13.11
CA TRP A 24 -14.11 -3.84 -12.58
C TRP A 24 -15.13 -3.39 -13.65
N ASP A 25 -15.58 -2.13 -13.62
CA ASP A 25 -16.58 -1.54 -14.53
C ASP A 25 -15.97 -0.78 -15.72
N GLU A 26 -14.67 -0.54 -15.73
CA GLU A 26 -13.96 0.15 -16.80
C GLU A 26 -13.35 -0.81 -17.82
N TYR A 27 -13.59 -0.57 -19.12
CA TYR A 27 -12.91 -1.30 -20.19
C TYR A 27 -11.46 -0.82 -20.34
N VAL A 28 -10.52 -1.76 -20.52
CA VAL A 28 -9.12 -1.45 -20.84
C VAL A 28 -9.02 -1.07 -22.31
N GLU A 29 -9.10 0.22 -22.60
CA GLU A 29 -8.99 0.77 -23.97
C GLU A 29 -7.58 1.32 -24.24
N THR A 30 -6.88 1.74 -23.21
CA THR A 30 -5.50 2.28 -23.25
C THR A 30 -4.66 1.66 -22.15
N ILE A 31 -3.35 1.70 -22.34
CA ILE A 31 -2.37 1.28 -21.32
C ILE A 31 -1.74 2.56 -20.75
N PRO A 32 -1.95 2.89 -19.47
CA PRO A 32 -1.35 4.07 -18.86
C PRO A 32 0.17 3.89 -18.71
N HIS A 33 0.92 4.93 -19.09
CA HIS A 33 2.36 5.03 -18.87
C HIS A 33 2.71 6.32 -18.13
N PRO A 34 3.79 6.38 -17.35
CA PRO A 34 4.32 7.60 -16.79
C PRO A 34 5.13 8.35 -17.86
N PHE A 35 4.88 9.65 -17.98
CA PHE A 35 5.61 10.54 -18.86
C PHE A 35 6.49 11.49 -18.07
N LEU A 36 7.71 11.67 -18.52
CA LEU A 36 8.68 12.64 -17.98
C LEU A 36 8.68 13.90 -18.85
N ALA A 37 8.45 15.05 -18.25
CA ALA A 37 8.49 16.35 -18.92
C ALA A 37 9.24 17.38 -18.08
N ASP A 38 9.83 18.36 -18.73
CA ASP A 38 10.47 19.49 -18.07
C ASP A 38 9.44 20.60 -17.82
N VAL A 39 9.56 21.26 -16.67
CA VAL A 39 8.79 22.47 -16.34
C VAL A 39 9.68 23.68 -16.65
N THR A 40 9.27 24.50 -17.60
CA THR A 40 9.96 25.73 -18.02
C THR A 40 9.16 26.97 -17.67
N ALA A 41 9.73 28.16 -17.92
CA ALA A 41 9.00 29.42 -17.75
C ALA A 41 7.83 29.56 -18.75
N GLU A 42 7.93 28.90 -19.91
CA GLU A 42 6.92 28.89 -20.98
C GLU A 42 5.85 27.81 -20.77
N GLY A 43 6.05 26.88 -19.82
CA GLY A 43 5.11 25.79 -19.52
C GLY A 43 5.78 24.43 -19.41
N ILE A 44 5.02 23.37 -19.65
CA ILE A 44 5.48 21.99 -19.60
C ILE A 44 5.85 21.55 -21.01
N THR A 45 7.03 20.96 -21.18
CA THR A 45 7.48 20.41 -22.46
C THR A 45 6.70 19.18 -22.86
N GLU A 46 6.87 18.71 -24.11
CA GLU A 46 6.35 17.41 -24.53
C GLU A 46 6.96 16.29 -23.65
N GLY A 47 6.08 15.41 -23.15
CA GLY A 47 6.50 14.34 -22.24
C GLY A 47 7.18 13.19 -22.98
N THR A 48 8.25 12.66 -22.38
CA THR A 48 8.90 11.42 -22.81
C THR A 48 8.29 10.24 -22.07
N ASP A 49 7.77 9.26 -22.79
CA ASP A 49 7.28 8.01 -22.24
C ASP A 49 8.45 7.17 -21.72
N ILE A 50 8.49 6.87 -20.43
CA ILE A 50 9.56 6.06 -19.81
C ILE A 50 9.35 4.55 -19.97
N LEU A 51 8.18 4.13 -20.45
CA LEU A 51 7.82 2.74 -20.80
C LEU A 51 7.59 2.59 -22.31
N ALA A 52 8.16 3.46 -23.14
CA ALA A 52 8.00 3.40 -24.58
C ALA A 52 8.22 1.98 -25.11
N ASP A 53 7.34 1.53 -25.99
CA ASP A 53 7.32 0.20 -26.60
C ASP A 53 7.04 -0.98 -25.63
N GLU A 54 6.74 -0.72 -24.36
CA GLU A 54 6.34 -1.75 -23.41
C GLU A 54 4.80 -1.85 -23.29
N PRO A 55 4.19 -3.04 -23.39
CA PRO A 55 2.74 -3.21 -23.32
C PRO A 55 2.25 -3.37 -21.86
N TYR A 56 2.89 -2.69 -20.89
CA TYR A 56 2.62 -2.86 -19.46
C TYR A 56 2.15 -1.57 -18.81
N GLU A 57 1.09 -1.66 -18.01
CA GLU A 57 0.52 -0.49 -17.35
C GLU A 57 1.32 -0.05 -16.12
N CYS A 58 1.49 1.25 -15.97
CA CYS A 58 2.00 1.91 -14.79
C CYS A 58 1.35 3.31 -14.67
N PRO A 59 0.65 3.62 -13.58
CA PRO A 59 0.33 2.78 -12.42
C PRO A 59 -0.53 1.55 -12.76
N MET A 60 -0.40 0.50 -11.95
CA MET A 60 -1.17 -0.73 -12.14
C MET A 60 -2.62 -0.54 -11.70
N LYS A 61 -3.55 -0.83 -12.59
CA LYS A 61 -4.99 -0.81 -12.27
C LYS A 61 -5.45 -2.14 -11.63
N PRO A 62 -6.57 -2.13 -10.85
CA PRO A 62 -7.48 -1.01 -10.62
C PRO A 62 -7.07 -0.07 -9.49
N PHE A 63 -6.13 -0.45 -8.60
CA PHE A 63 -5.88 0.27 -7.34
C PHE A 63 -4.67 1.20 -7.37
N GLY A 64 -3.75 1.03 -8.30
CA GLY A 64 -2.51 1.81 -8.35
C GLY A 64 -2.71 3.24 -8.82
N GLY A 65 -1.97 4.16 -8.20
CA GLY A 65 -1.93 5.59 -8.48
C GLY A 65 -0.50 6.14 -8.39
N VAL A 66 -0.40 7.42 -8.06
CA VAL A 66 0.89 8.14 -7.97
C VAL A 66 1.84 7.57 -6.92
N GLU A 67 1.33 6.88 -5.92
CA GLU A 67 2.10 6.19 -4.88
C GLU A 67 2.99 5.07 -5.43
N GLN A 68 2.70 4.60 -6.64
CA GLN A 68 3.52 3.60 -7.34
C GLN A 68 4.73 4.20 -8.07
N LEU A 69 4.93 5.52 -7.96
CA LEU A 69 6.02 6.26 -8.57
C LEU A 69 6.80 7.02 -7.50
N ALA A 70 8.12 6.96 -7.53
CA ALA A 70 8.96 7.68 -6.59
C ALA A 70 10.22 8.24 -7.27
N TRP A 71 10.47 9.54 -7.07
CA TRP A 71 11.72 10.18 -7.45
C TRP A 71 12.84 9.82 -6.47
N SER A 72 14.04 9.55 -6.98
CA SER A 72 15.23 9.51 -6.13
C SER A 72 15.51 10.91 -5.56
N PRO A 73 16.06 11.03 -4.33
CA PRO A 73 16.35 12.34 -3.72
C PRO A 73 17.31 13.23 -4.51
N ASP A 74 18.18 12.64 -5.34
CA ASP A 74 19.10 13.34 -6.22
C ASP A 74 18.49 13.68 -7.59
N SER A 75 17.22 13.36 -7.82
CA SER A 75 16.47 13.58 -9.06
C SER A 75 17.06 12.92 -10.31
N LYS A 76 17.85 11.84 -10.15
CA LYS A 76 18.48 11.14 -11.29
C LYS A 76 17.76 9.87 -11.72
N SER A 77 16.86 9.36 -10.89
CA SER A 77 16.14 8.12 -11.15
C SER A 77 14.68 8.20 -10.72
N ILE A 78 13.86 7.38 -11.34
CA ILE A 78 12.47 7.15 -10.96
C ILE A 78 12.31 5.67 -10.62
N ALA A 79 11.83 5.36 -9.42
CA ALA A 79 11.37 4.03 -9.09
C ALA A 79 9.87 3.92 -9.40
N TYR A 80 9.46 2.79 -9.96
CA TYR A 80 8.05 2.56 -10.28
C TYR A 80 7.66 1.10 -10.08
N THR A 81 6.38 0.88 -9.77
CA THR A 81 5.76 -0.44 -9.68
C THR A 81 5.20 -0.84 -11.04
N CYS A 82 5.48 -2.06 -11.48
CA CYS A 82 4.89 -2.58 -12.71
C CYS A 82 4.83 -4.11 -12.67
N ARG A 83 3.77 -4.67 -13.26
CA ARG A 83 3.64 -6.13 -13.48
C ARG A 83 3.89 -6.44 -14.96
N LYS A 84 5.14 -6.74 -15.30
CA LYS A 84 5.56 -7.01 -16.69
C LYS A 84 5.22 -8.44 -17.10
N LYS A 85 3.93 -8.72 -17.23
CA LYS A 85 3.35 -9.99 -17.68
C LYS A 85 2.32 -9.74 -18.77
N SER A 86 1.92 -10.77 -19.50
CA SER A 86 0.95 -10.65 -20.59
C SER A 86 0.00 -11.85 -20.64
N GLY A 87 -1.16 -11.67 -21.30
CA GLY A 87 -2.15 -12.71 -21.51
C GLY A 87 -2.65 -13.34 -20.21
N VAL A 88 -2.69 -14.68 -20.14
CA VAL A 88 -3.18 -15.41 -18.96
C VAL A 88 -2.33 -15.14 -17.72
N GLU A 89 -1.03 -14.98 -17.86
CA GLU A 89 -0.14 -14.70 -16.71
C GLU A 89 -0.47 -13.36 -16.06
N TYR A 90 -0.78 -12.33 -16.85
CA TYR A 90 -1.19 -11.03 -16.33
C TYR A 90 -2.50 -11.11 -15.52
N ALA A 91 -3.44 -11.94 -15.96
CA ALA A 91 -4.74 -12.10 -15.31
C ALA A 91 -4.71 -12.96 -14.04
N THR A 92 -3.69 -13.80 -13.85
CA THR A 92 -3.64 -14.81 -12.76
C THR A 92 -2.50 -14.60 -11.77
N SER A 93 -1.52 -13.75 -12.09
CA SER A 93 -0.36 -13.48 -11.25
C SER A 93 -0.50 -12.12 -10.56
N THR A 94 -0.10 -12.07 -9.29
CA THR A 94 0.04 -10.82 -8.53
C THR A 94 1.48 -10.33 -8.47
N ASP A 95 2.41 -11.03 -9.13
CA ASP A 95 3.85 -10.78 -9.12
C ASP A 95 4.20 -9.48 -9.88
N SER A 96 4.12 -8.36 -9.15
CA SER A 96 4.63 -7.06 -9.58
C SER A 96 6.01 -6.80 -8.99
N ASP A 97 6.78 -5.97 -9.67
CA ASP A 97 8.16 -5.65 -9.28
C ASP A 97 8.36 -4.14 -9.15
N ILE A 98 9.40 -3.77 -8.42
CA ILE A 98 9.93 -2.41 -8.37
C ILE A 98 11.04 -2.27 -9.41
N TYR A 99 10.84 -1.36 -10.33
CA TYR A 99 11.80 -1.00 -11.37
C TYR A 99 12.43 0.35 -11.06
N LEU A 100 13.71 0.48 -11.37
CA LEU A 100 14.47 1.72 -11.27
C LEU A 100 14.86 2.18 -12.68
N TYR A 101 14.31 3.29 -13.13
CA TYR A 101 14.64 3.94 -14.38
C TYR A 101 15.68 5.04 -14.13
N GLU A 102 16.80 4.99 -14.80
CA GLU A 102 17.87 5.99 -14.73
C GLU A 102 17.74 7.00 -15.87
N LEU A 103 17.60 8.30 -15.54
CA LEU A 103 17.32 9.35 -16.52
C LEU A 103 18.43 9.53 -17.53
N ALA A 104 19.71 9.45 -17.09
CA ALA A 104 20.86 9.70 -17.94
C ALA A 104 21.08 8.62 -19.00
N THR A 105 20.90 7.35 -18.62
CA THR A 105 21.13 6.19 -19.49
C THR A 105 19.87 5.69 -20.17
N LYS A 106 18.70 6.10 -19.68
CA LYS A 106 17.38 5.58 -20.08
C LYS A 106 17.25 4.06 -19.87
N GLN A 107 18.02 3.51 -18.95
CA GLN A 107 17.99 2.07 -18.64
C GLN A 107 17.13 1.80 -17.43
N THR A 108 16.46 0.66 -17.46
CA THR A 108 15.60 0.16 -16.36
C THR A 108 16.23 -1.08 -15.73
N LYS A 109 16.29 -1.10 -14.39
CA LYS A 109 16.73 -2.23 -13.58
C LYS A 109 15.58 -2.74 -12.72
N ASN A 110 15.35 -4.06 -12.71
CA ASN A 110 14.46 -4.69 -11.75
C ASN A 110 15.19 -4.83 -10.39
N LEU A 111 14.61 -4.33 -9.30
CA LEU A 111 15.18 -4.41 -7.95
C LEU A 111 14.71 -5.67 -7.19
N CYS A 112 13.61 -6.27 -7.61
CA CYS A 112 13.03 -7.44 -6.96
C CYS A 112 13.70 -8.74 -7.38
N LYS A 113 14.16 -8.81 -8.64
CA LYS A 113 14.68 -10.04 -9.24
C LYS A 113 16.14 -9.91 -9.66
N PRO A 114 16.93 -10.98 -9.60
CA PRO A 114 18.31 -10.98 -10.15
C PRO A 114 18.28 -10.81 -11.67
N ALA A 115 19.35 -10.27 -12.23
CA ALA A 115 19.50 -10.14 -13.67
C ALA A 115 19.38 -11.51 -14.35
N GLY A 116 18.60 -11.58 -15.44
CA GLY A 116 18.35 -12.82 -16.18
C GLY A 116 17.38 -13.79 -15.51
N TYR A 117 16.69 -13.36 -14.47
CA TYR A 117 15.65 -14.20 -13.85
C TYR A 117 14.55 -14.52 -14.86
N VAL A 118 14.22 -15.80 -14.97
CA VAL A 118 13.09 -16.30 -15.74
C VAL A 118 12.11 -16.94 -14.76
N ALA A 119 10.91 -16.37 -14.69
CA ALA A 119 9.87 -16.91 -13.83
C ALA A 119 9.55 -18.37 -14.21
N PRO A 120 9.39 -19.28 -13.24
CA PRO A 120 8.90 -20.63 -13.53
C PRO A 120 7.53 -20.53 -14.22
N LYS A 121 7.33 -21.31 -15.28
CA LYS A 121 6.00 -21.39 -15.92
C LYS A 121 4.98 -21.86 -14.89
N ASN A 122 3.93 -21.08 -14.69
CA ASN A 122 2.84 -21.47 -13.82
C ASN A 122 2.12 -22.70 -14.40
N ASP A 123 2.21 -23.83 -13.71
CA ASP A 123 1.37 -24.99 -13.98
C ASP A 123 -0.01 -24.76 -13.37
N THR A 124 -0.91 -24.17 -14.17
CA THR A 124 -2.30 -23.90 -13.79
C THR A 124 -3.15 -25.16 -13.62
N SER A 125 -2.62 -26.34 -14.01
CA SER A 125 -3.33 -27.62 -13.91
C SER A 125 -3.36 -28.21 -12.50
N LYS A 126 -2.54 -27.69 -11.59
CA LYS A 126 -2.46 -28.15 -10.19
C LYS A 126 -2.90 -27.04 -9.24
N SER A 127 -3.85 -27.35 -8.35
CA SER A 127 -4.15 -26.46 -7.23
C SER A 127 -2.86 -26.30 -6.40
N LYS A 128 -2.33 -25.08 -6.34
CA LYS A 128 -1.17 -24.80 -5.48
C LYS A 128 -1.60 -25.01 -4.03
N LYS A 129 -1.00 -26.00 -3.34
CA LYS A 129 -1.15 -26.09 -1.89
C LYS A 129 -0.44 -24.89 -1.28
N PHE A 130 -1.08 -24.23 -0.33
CA PHE A 130 -0.45 -23.21 0.48
C PHE A 130 0.85 -23.78 1.09
N GLN A 131 1.96 -23.13 0.86
CA GLN A 131 3.25 -23.47 1.44
C GLN A 131 3.69 -22.35 2.35
N ALA A 132 4.24 -22.70 3.51
CA ALA A 132 4.82 -21.70 4.40
C ALA A 132 5.94 -20.93 3.69
N VAL A 133 5.97 -19.61 3.91
CA VAL A 133 6.96 -18.72 3.29
C VAL A 133 8.34 -19.01 3.84
N ASN A 134 9.30 -19.29 2.95
CA ASN A 134 10.72 -19.18 3.26
C ASN A 134 11.18 -17.75 2.92
N SER A 135 11.25 -16.87 3.90
CA SER A 135 11.58 -15.45 3.68
C SER A 135 12.96 -15.24 3.04
N ALA A 136 13.94 -16.08 3.33
CA ALA A 136 15.27 -16.01 2.73
C ALA A 136 15.25 -16.34 1.23
N GLU A 137 14.44 -17.30 0.82
CA GLU A 137 14.23 -17.64 -0.58
C GLU A 137 13.36 -16.59 -1.29
N ASN A 138 12.32 -16.13 -0.60
CA ASN A 138 11.40 -15.10 -1.08
C ASN A 138 12.14 -13.79 -1.41
N LEU A 139 13.12 -13.39 -0.60
CA LEU A 139 13.97 -12.22 -0.85
C LEU A 139 14.81 -12.30 -2.15
N LYS A 140 15.03 -13.49 -2.72
CA LYS A 140 15.80 -13.62 -3.96
C LYS A 140 15.05 -13.05 -5.16
N ASN A 141 13.76 -13.26 -5.23
CA ASN A 141 12.93 -12.98 -6.41
C ASN A 141 11.58 -12.35 -6.13
N ASN A 142 11.23 -12.07 -4.87
CA ASN A 142 9.98 -11.39 -4.48
C ASN A 142 8.79 -11.80 -5.38
N PRO A 143 8.16 -12.96 -5.17
CA PRO A 143 7.22 -13.53 -6.14
C PRO A 143 5.78 -13.01 -6.03
N GLY A 144 5.47 -12.17 -5.04
CA GLY A 144 4.14 -11.61 -4.81
C GLY A 144 4.02 -10.15 -5.27
N TYR A 145 3.06 -9.43 -4.72
CA TYR A 145 2.99 -7.97 -4.91
C TYR A 145 4.21 -7.29 -4.29
N ASP A 146 4.90 -6.47 -5.08
CA ASP A 146 5.87 -5.48 -4.67
C ASP A 146 5.41 -4.12 -5.17
N ILE A 147 5.00 -3.23 -4.25
CA ILE A 147 4.30 -1.98 -4.57
C ILE A 147 4.80 -0.81 -3.71
N ASN A 148 4.49 0.43 -4.16
CA ASN A 148 4.64 1.67 -3.41
C ASN A 148 6.07 1.94 -2.95
N PRO A 149 7.03 2.07 -3.88
CA PRO A 149 8.44 2.32 -3.56
C PRO A 149 8.64 3.71 -2.95
N LYS A 150 9.47 3.80 -1.89
CA LYS A 150 9.87 5.08 -1.28
C LYS A 150 11.37 5.07 -0.98
N PHE A 151 12.11 6.04 -1.51
CA PHE A 151 13.54 6.20 -1.23
C PHE A 151 13.78 6.69 0.21
N SER A 152 14.89 6.24 0.80
CA SER A 152 15.42 6.91 2.00
C SER A 152 15.88 8.33 1.67
N PRO A 153 15.79 9.29 2.62
CA PRO A 153 16.20 10.69 2.38
C PRO A 153 17.63 10.86 1.87
N ASP A 154 18.54 9.98 2.26
CA ASP A 154 19.94 9.98 1.80
C ASP A 154 20.15 9.29 0.43
N GLY A 155 19.08 8.74 -0.17
CA GLY A 155 19.12 8.05 -1.45
C GLY A 155 19.87 6.71 -1.46
N LYS A 156 20.37 6.23 -0.31
CA LYS A 156 21.17 5.00 -0.27
C LYS A 156 20.32 3.74 -0.23
N ARG A 157 19.03 3.85 0.07
CA ARG A 157 18.09 2.73 0.15
C ARG A 157 16.75 3.08 -0.47
N ILE A 158 16.02 2.05 -0.78
CA ILE A 158 14.60 2.15 -1.16
C ILE A 158 13.84 1.06 -0.41
N ALA A 159 12.64 1.38 0.04
CA ALA A 159 11.72 0.44 0.67
C ALA A 159 10.42 0.34 -0.14
N TRP A 160 9.75 -0.79 -0.03
CA TRP A 160 8.44 -1.03 -0.62
C TRP A 160 7.64 -2.07 0.16
N GLN A 161 6.34 -2.11 -0.07
CA GLN A 161 5.46 -3.14 0.48
C GLN A 161 5.58 -4.41 -0.36
N SER A 162 5.72 -5.57 0.29
CA SER A 162 6.01 -6.85 -0.36
C SER A 162 5.18 -7.99 0.22
N MET A 163 4.38 -8.63 -0.61
CA MET A 163 3.67 -9.88 -0.28
C MET A 163 4.52 -11.11 -0.62
N ALA A 164 4.17 -12.25 -0.03
CA ALA A 164 5.00 -13.44 -0.08
C ALA A 164 4.72 -14.34 -1.28
N HIS A 165 3.47 -14.43 -1.73
CA HIS A 165 3.06 -15.42 -2.70
C HIS A 165 2.46 -14.79 -3.96
N ASP A 166 2.81 -15.35 -5.11
CA ASP A 166 2.14 -15.05 -6.37
C ASP A 166 0.70 -15.61 -6.36
N GLY A 167 -0.27 -14.75 -6.71
CA GLY A 167 -1.69 -15.09 -6.78
C GLY A 167 -2.43 -15.06 -5.43
N TYR A 168 -1.84 -14.49 -4.38
CA TYR A 168 -2.45 -14.36 -3.05
C TYR A 168 -2.57 -12.91 -2.62
N GLU A 169 -3.71 -12.28 -2.87
CA GLU A 169 -3.98 -10.89 -2.48
C GLU A 169 -4.24 -10.71 -0.98
N SER A 170 -4.50 -11.81 -0.27
CA SER A 170 -4.68 -11.83 1.18
C SER A 170 -3.39 -12.01 1.98
N ASP A 171 -2.24 -12.10 1.31
CA ASP A 171 -0.96 -12.14 1.98
C ASP A 171 -0.67 -10.85 2.73
N ARG A 172 0.13 -11.00 3.79
CA ARG A 172 0.58 -9.87 4.59
C ARG A 172 1.57 -8.99 3.81
N ASN A 173 1.31 -7.69 3.75
CA ASN A 173 2.27 -6.70 3.30
C ASN A 173 3.38 -6.53 4.33
N ARG A 174 4.63 -6.84 3.94
CA ARG A 174 5.86 -6.59 4.71
C ARG A 174 6.63 -5.45 4.08
N LEU A 175 7.46 -4.76 4.83
CA LEU A 175 8.43 -3.82 4.28
C LEU A 175 9.70 -4.55 3.86
N CYS A 176 9.98 -4.50 2.55
CA CYS A 176 11.25 -4.90 1.97
C CYS A 176 12.12 -3.66 1.78
N VAL A 177 13.38 -3.71 2.23
CA VAL A 177 14.37 -2.65 2.04
C VAL A 177 15.50 -3.17 1.17
N TYR A 178 15.83 -2.42 0.12
CA TYR A 178 16.96 -2.66 -0.77
C TYR A 178 18.06 -1.63 -0.50
N ASP A 179 19.30 -2.09 -0.34
CA ASP A 179 20.48 -1.25 -0.14
C ASP A 179 21.27 -1.17 -1.46
N PHE A 180 21.43 0.05 -2.01
CA PHE A 180 22.07 0.26 -3.31
C PHE A 180 23.58 -0.02 -3.30
N ALA A 181 24.25 0.13 -2.16
CA ALA A 181 25.68 -0.10 -2.05
C ALA A 181 26.04 -1.59 -2.09
N THR A 182 25.20 -2.44 -1.50
CA THR A 182 25.41 -3.89 -1.38
C THR A 182 24.61 -4.70 -2.39
N GLY A 183 23.54 -4.14 -2.93
CA GLY A 183 22.58 -4.86 -3.78
C GLY A 183 21.74 -5.88 -3.02
N THR A 184 21.69 -5.80 -1.68
CA THR A 184 20.97 -6.77 -0.84
C THR A 184 19.59 -6.27 -0.45
N LYS A 185 18.67 -7.21 -0.21
CA LYS A 185 17.32 -6.96 0.28
C LYS A 185 17.13 -7.58 1.66
N GLN A 186 16.23 -6.97 2.47
CA GLN A 186 15.81 -7.53 3.75
C GLN A 186 14.38 -7.14 4.07
N TYR A 187 13.64 -8.01 4.78
CA TYR A 187 12.34 -7.70 5.35
C TYR A 187 12.51 -7.12 6.76
N VAL A 188 12.19 -5.84 6.94
CA VAL A 188 12.34 -5.15 8.23
C VAL A 188 11.09 -5.24 9.11
N THR A 189 10.00 -5.81 8.62
CA THR A 189 8.77 -6.07 9.39
C THR A 189 8.39 -7.55 9.43
N GLU A 190 9.34 -8.46 9.23
CA GLU A 190 9.08 -9.91 9.21
C GLU A 190 8.38 -10.42 10.47
N LYS A 191 8.71 -9.84 11.63
CA LYS A 191 8.16 -10.22 12.94
C LYS A 191 6.87 -9.48 13.31
N PHE A 192 6.43 -8.55 12.48
CA PHE A 192 5.18 -7.82 12.71
C PHE A 192 4.03 -8.66 12.14
N ASP A 193 3.15 -9.13 13.01
CA ASP A 193 2.06 -10.07 12.66
C ASP A 193 0.81 -9.35 12.13
N SER A 194 1.01 -8.36 11.26
CA SER A 194 -0.06 -7.64 10.55
C SER A 194 0.47 -6.99 9.28
N ASN A 195 -0.42 -6.35 8.52
CA ASN A 195 -0.10 -5.59 7.33
C ASN A 195 0.66 -4.30 7.65
N VAL A 196 1.52 -3.89 6.73
CA VAL A 196 1.97 -2.51 6.58
C VAL A 196 1.11 -1.86 5.50
N ASP A 197 0.24 -0.91 5.91
CA ASP A 197 -0.74 -0.31 4.99
C ASP A 197 -0.20 0.97 4.32
N ASP A 198 0.60 1.76 5.03
CA ASP A 198 1.37 2.89 4.51
C ASP A 198 2.62 3.11 5.36
N PHE A 199 3.62 3.79 4.81
CA PHE A 199 4.88 4.03 5.52
C PHE A 199 5.61 5.29 5.04
N CYS A 200 6.52 5.81 5.85
CA CYS A 200 7.49 6.84 5.45
C CYS A 200 8.85 6.63 6.12
N TRP A 201 9.90 7.02 5.43
CA TRP A 201 11.23 7.12 6.02
C TRP A 201 11.32 8.30 6.97
N MET A 202 12.01 8.12 8.08
CA MET A 202 12.41 9.23 8.94
C MET A 202 13.65 9.94 8.39
N ALA A 203 13.89 11.18 8.83
CA ALA A 203 15.00 12.00 8.36
C ALA A 203 16.39 11.38 8.57
N ASP A 204 16.51 10.44 9.50
CA ASP A 204 17.75 9.72 9.79
C ASP A 204 18.14 8.66 8.73
N SER A 205 17.27 8.40 7.76
CA SER A 205 17.44 7.36 6.72
C SER A 205 17.68 5.93 7.27
N LYS A 206 17.34 5.68 8.53
CA LYS A 206 17.53 4.41 9.23
C LYS A 206 16.27 3.88 9.87
N THR A 207 15.33 4.77 10.15
CA THR A 207 14.05 4.45 10.77
C THR A 207 12.93 4.62 9.74
N ILE A 208 12.00 3.68 9.73
CA ILE A 208 10.76 3.74 8.94
C ILE A 208 9.60 3.77 9.91
N THR A 209 8.72 4.75 9.78
CA THR A 209 7.42 4.77 10.43
C THR A 209 6.38 4.21 9.48
N PHE A 210 5.49 3.38 9.99
CA PHE A 210 4.41 2.76 9.22
C PHE A 210 3.12 2.65 10.03
N ILE A 211 2.01 2.45 9.34
CA ILE A 211 0.71 2.15 9.95
C ILE A 211 0.35 0.70 9.69
N GLY A 212 -0.36 0.10 10.64
CA GLY A 212 -0.80 -1.28 10.53
C GLY A 212 -1.92 -1.59 11.52
N VAL A 213 -2.71 -2.60 11.19
CA VAL A 213 -3.86 -3.04 11.99
C VAL A 213 -3.40 -3.89 13.17
N TRP A 214 -3.92 -3.58 14.35
CA TRP A 214 -3.81 -4.45 15.52
C TRP A 214 -5.06 -4.32 16.40
N HIS A 215 -5.70 -5.42 16.67
CA HIS A 215 -6.93 -5.47 17.49
C HIS A 215 -8.04 -4.52 16.96
N GLY A 216 -8.24 -4.53 15.63
CA GLY A 216 -9.31 -3.75 15.02
C GLY A 216 -9.10 -2.23 15.01
N CYS A 217 -7.89 -1.76 15.29
CA CYS A 217 -7.50 -0.36 15.17
C CYS A 217 -6.22 -0.24 14.34
N VAL A 218 -6.12 0.79 13.51
CA VAL A 218 -4.91 1.07 12.73
C VAL A 218 -4.04 2.05 13.50
N ASN A 219 -2.91 1.58 14.01
CA ASN A 219 -1.98 2.39 14.79
C ASN A 219 -0.65 2.60 14.05
N MET A 220 0.16 3.52 14.56
CA MET A 220 1.49 3.79 14.06
C MET A 220 2.54 2.95 14.76
N TYR A 221 3.49 2.48 13.99
CA TYR A 221 4.65 1.71 14.40
C TYR A 221 5.90 2.30 13.78
N ARG A 222 7.06 1.98 14.33
CA ARG A 222 8.35 2.24 13.68
C ARG A 222 9.19 0.98 13.68
N THR A 223 10.03 0.87 12.68
CA THR A 223 11.05 -0.18 12.59
C THR A 223 12.41 0.43 12.24
N ASP A 224 13.46 -0.17 12.70
CA ASP A 224 14.82 0.11 12.25
C ASP A 224 15.25 -0.92 11.19
N LEU A 225 16.46 -0.75 10.67
CA LEU A 225 17.02 -1.67 9.68
C LEU A 225 17.40 -3.05 10.26
N THR A 226 17.31 -3.26 11.58
CA THR A 226 17.49 -4.57 12.22
C THR A 226 16.19 -5.37 12.30
N GLY A 227 15.07 -4.74 11.98
CA GLY A 227 13.74 -5.34 12.06
C GLY A 227 13.12 -5.30 13.45
N LYS A 228 13.62 -4.43 14.33
CA LYS A 228 12.98 -4.15 15.62
C LYS A 228 11.77 -3.26 15.41
N VAL A 229 10.58 -3.78 15.67
CA VAL A 229 9.31 -3.03 15.58
C VAL A 229 8.90 -2.52 16.96
N GLU A 230 8.51 -1.24 17.02
CA GLU A 230 7.99 -0.58 18.23
C GLU A 230 6.69 0.17 17.88
N GLN A 231 5.69 0.07 18.75
CA GLN A 231 4.43 0.82 18.61
C GLN A 231 4.64 2.28 19.01
N ILE A 232 4.10 3.22 18.21
CA ILE A 232 4.20 4.66 18.45
C ILE A 232 2.89 5.24 19.00
N THR A 233 1.73 4.74 18.55
CA THR A 233 0.41 5.18 19.04
C THR A 233 -0.38 3.98 19.55
N ASN A 234 -1.35 4.27 20.43
CA ASN A 234 -2.25 3.25 20.97
C ASN A 234 -3.66 3.87 21.06
N ASP A 235 -4.19 4.26 19.92
CA ASP A 235 -5.48 4.90 19.79
C ASP A 235 -6.56 3.88 19.41
N CYS A 236 -7.78 4.07 19.92
CA CYS A 236 -8.97 3.40 19.41
C CYS A 236 -9.49 4.19 18.18
N ALA A 237 -8.72 4.18 17.10
CA ALA A 237 -8.96 4.91 15.87
C ALA A 237 -8.09 4.33 14.76
N ASP A 238 -8.31 4.82 13.53
CA ASP A 238 -7.57 4.37 12.36
C ASP A 238 -6.75 5.51 11.76
N PHE A 239 -5.43 5.33 11.71
CA PHE A 239 -4.57 6.15 10.89
C PHE A 239 -4.60 5.62 9.46
N VAL A 240 -4.97 6.48 8.51
CA VAL A 240 -5.19 6.12 7.10
C VAL A 240 -3.93 6.33 6.27
N SER A 241 -3.12 7.34 6.63
CA SER A 241 -1.85 7.63 5.98
C SER A 241 -0.87 8.26 6.95
N VAL A 242 0.42 8.18 6.61
CA VAL A 242 1.51 8.79 7.37
C VAL A 242 2.56 9.42 6.47
N SER A 243 3.01 10.62 6.82
CA SER A 243 4.12 11.30 6.16
C SER A 243 4.99 12.02 7.17
N LEU A 244 6.27 12.20 6.82
CA LEU A 244 7.20 12.96 7.64
C LEU A 244 6.99 14.47 7.44
N ALA A 245 6.82 15.23 8.52
CA ALA A 245 6.82 16.68 8.45
C ALA A 245 8.24 17.23 8.25
N ASN A 246 8.35 18.38 7.60
CA ASN A 246 9.65 19.03 7.35
C ASN A 246 10.48 19.31 8.62
N SER A 247 9.84 19.32 9.79
CA SER A 247 10.53 19.45 11.09
C SER A 247 11.39 18.22 11.48
N GLY A 248 11.31 17.12 10.73
CA GLY A 248 12.19 15.95 10.84
C GLY A 248 11.86 14.94 11.94
N ASN A 249 11.03 15.29 12.93
CA ASN A 249 10.65 14.40 14.04
C ASN A 249 9.14 14.33 14.29
N LYS A 250 8.36 15.09 13.55
CA LYS A 250 6.89 15.05 13.61
C LYS A 250 6.34 14.35 12.38
N LEU A 251 5.22 13.68 12.56
CA LEU A 251 4.50 13.01 11.50
C LEU A 251 3.19 13.76 11.24
N LEU A 252 2.82 13.87 9.98
CA LEU A 252 1.48 14.22 9.56
C LEU A 252 0.73 12.93 9.26
N ALA A 253 -0.51 12.87 9.65
CA ALA A 253 -1.36 11.70 9.46
C ALA A 253 -2.80 12.10 9.16
N ILE A 254 -3.46 11.29 8.36
CA ILE A 254 -4.92 11.29 8.28
C ILE A 254 -5.42 10.26 9.31
N ARG A 255 -6.39 10.65 10.12
CA ARG A 255 -6.96 9.79 11.16
C ARG A 255 -8.47 9.90 11.18
N GLN A 256 -9.14 8.78 11.36
CA GLN A 256 -10.58 8.65 11.52
C GLN A 256 -10.94 7.74 12.70
N SER A 257 -12.21 7.66 13.02
CA SER A 257 -12.77 6.68 13.95
C SER A 257 -14.23 6.37 13.59
N MET A 258 -14.85 5.42 14.27
CA MET A 258 -16.28 5.13 14.09
C MET A 258 -17.18 6.34 14.43
N SER A 259 -16.66 7.37 15.11
CA SER A 259 -17.40 8.57 15.53
C SER A 259 -16.91 9.86 14.92
N ALA A 260 -15.89 9.82 14.06
CA ALA A 260 -15.31 11.01 13.42
C ALA A 260 -14.74 10.66 12.04
N PRO A 261 -15.09 11.40 10.99
CA PRO A 261 -14.50 11.25 9.67
C PRO A 261 -13.02 11.69 9.67
N ASN A 262 -12.37 11.54 8.50
CA ASN A 262 -10.98 11.93 8.32
C ASN A 262 -10.71 13.40 8.65
N ASP A 263 -9.70 13.60 9.47
CA ASP A 263 -9.06 14.89 9.72
C ASP A 263 -7.53 14.74 9.73
N ILE A 264 -6.82 15.86 9.61
CA ILE A 264 -5.35 15.89 9.62
C ILE A 264 -4.87 16.04 11.07
N PHE A 265 -3.89 15.23 11.45
CA PHE A 265 -3.27 15.21 12.77
C PHE A 265 -1.76 15.37 12.66
N VAL A 266 -1.15 15.97 13.69
CA VAL A 266 0.29 15.89 13.94
C VAL A 266 0.53 14.87 15.03
N VAL A 267 1.43 13.95 14.77
CA VAL A 267 1.90 12.99 15.76
C VAL A 267 3.35 13.30 16.11
N THR A 268 3.60 13.51 17.40
CA THR A 268 4.96 13.65 17.95
C THR A 268 5.28 12.33 18.66
N PRO A 269 6.07 11.46 18.02
CA PRO A 269 6.37 10.14 18.59
C PRO A 269 7.28 10.23 19.82
N GLU A 270 6.99 9.40 20.80
CA GLU A 270 7.78 9.20 22.01
C GLU A 270 8.29 7.76 22.10
N LYS A 271 9.11 7.45 23.13
CA LYS A 271 9.61 6.08 23.33
C LYS A 271 8.51 5.09 23.70
N LYS A 272 7.47 5.56 24.34
CA LYS A 272 6.30 4.76 24.73
C LYS A 272 5.07 5.30 24.01
N ALA A 273 4.28 4.43 23.44
CA ALA A 273 3.10 4.79 22.63
C ALA A 273 2.13 5.71 23.39
N GLU A 274 1.87 5.41 24.67
CA GLU A 274 0.97 6.20 25.53
C GLU A 274 1.47 7.62 25.87
N LYS A 275 2.73 7.93 25.55
CA LYS A 275 3.32 9.26 25.73
C LYS A 275 3.40 10.07 24.44
N SER A 276 3.18 9.42 23.32
CA SER A 276 3.14 10.11 22.02
C SER A 276 1.98 11.10 22.00
N LYS A 277 2.22 12.28 21.43
CA LYS A 277 1.20 13.32 21.35
C LYS A 277 0.55 13.27 19.97
N VAL A 278 -0.77 13.12 19.97
CA VAL A 278 -1.60 13.13 18.76
C VAL A 278 -2.46 14.41 18.83
N GLN A 279 -2.20 15.35 17.94
CA GLN A 279 -2.86 16.66 17.93
C GLN A 279 -3.60 16.85 16.62
N GLN A 280 -4.90 17.09 16.69
CA GLN A 280 -5.74 17.43 15.54
C GLN A 280 -5.39 18.83 15.01
N LEU A 281 -5.24 18.94 13.68
CA LEU A 281 -4.97 20.21 12.99
C LEU A 281 -6.20 20.77 12.28
N THR A 282 -6.99 19.89 11.67
CA THR A 282 -8.22 20.28 10.95
C THR A 282 -9.44 19.81 11.71
N SER A 283 -10.57 20.41 11.43
CA SER A 283 -11.87 20.07 12.05
C SER A 283 -13.01 20.41 11.08
N GLU A 284 -12.89 19.90 9.85
CA GLU A 284 -13.78 20.26 8.74
C GLU A 284 -15.25 19.91 9.01
N ASN A 285 -15.49 18.82 9.75
CA ASN A 285 -16.82 18.34 10.05
C ASN A 285 -17.37 18.79 11.43
N LYS A 286 -16.66 19.70 12.12
CA LYS A 286 -17.01 20.11 13.49
C LYS A 286 -18.44 20.67 13.62
N GLU A 287 -18.87 21.48 12.66
CA GLU A 287 -20.19 22.07 12.69
C GLU A 287 -21.30 21.02 12.65
N ILE A 288 -21.19 20.04 11.75
CA ILE A 288 -22.15 18.95 11.62
C ILE A 288 -22.08 18.04 12.85
N LEU A 289 -20.88 17.60 13.24
CA LEU A 289 -20.70 16.68 14.36
C LEU A 289 -21.18 17.25 15.69
N SER A 290 -21.07 18.58 15.87
CA SER A 290 -21.57 19.25 17.10
C SER A 290 -23.09 19.21 17.27
N GLN A 291 -23.84 18.91 16.20
CA GLN A 291 -25.30 18.80 16.20
C GLN A 291 -25.78 17.35 16.36
N LEU A 292 -24.85 16.38 16.37
CA LEU A 292 -25.17 14.96 16.45
C LEU A 292 -24.90 14.41 17.85
N SER A 293 -25.80 13.56 18.33
CA SER A 293 -25.59 12.73 19.52
C SER A 293 -25.14 11.33 19.05
N LEU A 294 -23.82 11.12 19.03
CA LEU A 294 -23.25 9.84 18.60
C LEU A 294 -23.23 8.82 19.72
N GLY A 295 -23.37 7.55 19.35
CA GLY A 295 -23.28 6.43 20.28
C GLY A 295 -21.85 6.21 20.78
N LYS A 296 -21.72 5.63 21.96
CA LYS A 296 -20.41 5.26 22.53
C LYS A 296 -19.92 3.94 21.93
N VAL A 297 -18.76 3.95 21.34
CA VAL A 297 -18.07 2.75 20.86
C VAL A 297 -17.22 2.16 21.97
N THR A 298 -17.33 0.86 22.20
CA THR A 298 -16.54 0.11 23.20
C THR A 298 -16.09 -1.22 22.64
N GLU A 299 -14.90 -1.65 23.03
CA GLU A 299 -14.40 -2.98 22.73
C GLU A 299 -14.85 -4.00 23.79
N ARG A 300 -15.05 -5.25 23.38
CA ARG A 300 -15.27 -6.38 24.28
C ARG A 300 -14.51 -7.60 23.74
N TRP A 301 -13.94 -8.35 24.66
CA TRP A 301 -13.31 -9.62 24.40
C TRP A 301 -14.22 -10.76 24.87
N VAL A 302 -14.58 -11.64 23.95
CA VAL A 302 -15.51 -12.75 24.20
C VAL A 302 -14.82 -14.06 23.90
N LYS A 303 -14.96 -15.05 24.79
CA LYS A 303 -14.47 -16.40 24.51
C LYS A 303 -15.36 -17.09 23.48
N THR A 304 -14.73 -17.60 22.44
CA THR A 304 -15.38 -18.44 21.44
C THR A 304 -15.57 -19.87 21.95
N THR A 305 -16.36 -20.69 21.27
CA THR A 305 -16.63 -22.09 21.65
C THR A 305 -15.37 -22.97 21.65
N ASP A 306 -14.35 -22.61 20.86
CA ASP A 306 -13.02 -23.25 20.82
C ASP A 306 -12.00 -22.61 21.79
N GLY A 307 -12.47 -21.71 22.67
CA GLY A 307 -11.67 -21.10 23.75
C GLY A 307 -10.76 -19.95 23.35
N LYS A 308 -10.82 -19.47 22.09
CA LYS A 308 -10.05 -18.30 21.63
C LYS A 308 -10.70 -17.00 22.09
N ASP A 309 -9.92 -15.94 22.12
CA ASP A 309 -10.41 -14.59 22.35
C ASP A 309 -10.85 -13.95 21.03
N MET A 310 -12.09 -13.47 21.00
CA MET A 310 -12.68 -12.76 19.87
C MET A 310 -12.94 -11.31 20.27
N LEU A 311 -12.40 -10.37 19.52
CA LEU A 311 -12.70 -8.95 19.66
C LEU A 311 -14.07 -8.65 19.06
N VAL A 312 -14.88 -7.91 19.80
CA VAL A 312 -16.21 -7.44 19.40
C VAL A 312 -16.32 -5.95 19.67
N TRP A 313 -16.71 -5.19 18.68
CA TRP A 313 -17.07 -3.78 18.84
C TRP A 313 -18.54 -3.66 19.19
N VAL A 314 -18.86 -2.85 20.20
CA VAL A 314 -20.22 -2.56 20.63
C VAL A 314 -20.46 -1.08 20.51
N VAL A 315 -21.43 -0.70 19.69
CA VAL A 315 -21.91 0.67 19.57
C VAL A 315 -23.18 0.81 20.40
N LEU A 316 -23.10 1.56 21.48
CA LEU A 316 -24.23 1.82 22.38
C LEU A 316 -25.05 3.01 21.88
N PRO A 317 -26.37 3.06 22.12
CA PRO A 317 -27.18 4.27 21.87
C PRO A 317 -26.58 5.52 22.53
N SER A 318 -26.83 6.69 21.98
CA SER A 318 -26.33 7.95 22.53
C SER A 318 -26.87 8.26 23.93
N ASP A 319 -28.07 7.77 24.22
CA ASP A 319 -28.80 7.88 25.50
C ASP A 319 -28.78 6.55 26.28
N PHE A 320 -27.75 5.75 26.14
CA PHE A 320 -27.63 4.44 26.77
C PHE A 320 -27.73 4.52 28.29
N ASP A 321 -28.66 3.71 28.83
CA ASP A 321 -28.93 3.52 30.26
C ASP A 321 -28.69 2.03 30.59
N GLU A 322 -27.75 1.71 31.44
CA GLU A 322 -27.40 0.34 31.83
C GLU A 322 -28.56 -0.43 32.51
N ASN A 323 -29.57 0.27 33.04
CA ASN A 323 -30.75 -0.31 33.67
C ASN A 323 -31.85 -0.66 32.67
N LYS A 324 -31.66 -0.33 31.38
CA LYS A 324 -32.64 -0.61 30.32
C LYS A 324 -32.19 -1.75 29.44
N LYS A 325 -33.15 -2.42 28.81
CA LYS A 325 -32.89 -3.42 27.77
C LYS A 325 -33.14 -2.79 26.41
N TYR A 326 -32.19 -3.07 25.47
CA TYR A 326 -32.22 -2.56 24.10
C TYR A 326 -32.30 -3.74 23.12
N PRO A 327 -32.97 -3.58 21.98
CA PRO A 327 -32.75 -4.49 20.86
C PRO A 327 -31.30 -4.41 20.39
N ALA A 328 -30.74 -5.54 19.98
CA ALA A 328 -29.37 -5.59 19.46
C ALA A 328 -29.38 -6.04 18.01
N LEU A 329 -28.54 -5.42 17.19
CA LEU A 329 -28.20 -5.85 15.84
C LEU A 329 -26.83 -6.48 15.88
N LEU A 330 -26.70 -7.70 15.37
CA LEU A 330 -25.42 -8.34 15.15
C LEU A 330 -25.00 -8.12 13.69
N PHE A 331 -23.83 -7.51 13.49
CA PHE A 331 -23.18 -7.38 12.19
C PHE A 331 -21.95 -8.29 12.16
N CYS A 332 -21.86 -9.12 11.14
CA CYS A 332 -20.74 -10.03 10.92
C CYS A 332 -20.16 -9.73 9.53
N GLU A 333 -18.86 -9.46 9.48
CA GLU A 333 -18.13 -9.16 8.26
C GLU A 333 -16.88 -10.03 8.16
#